data_415fdaee05b31e159ba8dcad9fe33e9d
#
_entry.id   415fdaee05b31e159ba8dcad9fe33e9d
#
_cell.length_a   1.000
_cell.length_b   1.000
_cell.length_c   1.000
_cell.angle_alpha   90.00
_cell.angle_beta   90.00
_cell.angle_gamma   90.00
#
_symmetry.space_group_name_H-M   'P 1'
#
loop_
_entity.id
_entity.type
_entity.pdbx_description
1 polymer ?
#
loop_
_entity_poly.entity_id
_entity_poly.type
_entity_poly.pdbx_seq_one_letter_code
_entity_poly.pdbx_strand_id
1 'polypeptide(L)' 'MEKHLNIVSFNVPWPANYGGVIDVFYKIKALHDIGVKVILHCFEYGRPQAKELENYCEKVYY' A
#
# COMPACT_ATOMS: atom_id res chain seq x y z
N MET A 1 1.88 -19.57 -10.36
CA MET A 1 1.27 -19.49 -9.01
C MET A 1 1.23 -18.05 -8.55
N GLU A 2 0.08 -17.57 -8.17
CA GLU A 2 -0.05 -16.22 -7.65
C GLU A 2 0.51 -16.11 -6.24
N LYS A 3 1.23 -15.06 -5.97
CA LYS A 3 1.75 -14.76 -4.65
C LYS A 3 0.96 -13.60 -4.05
N HIS A 4 0.56 -13.77 -2.81
CA HIS A 4 -0.14 -12.75 -2.04
C HIS A 4 0.71 -12.36 -0.84
N LEU A 5 0.74 -11.07 -0.55
CA LEU A 5 1.50 -10.55 0.59
C LEU A 5 0.62 -9.57 1.36
N ASN A 6 0.51 -9.79 2.66
CA ASN A 6 -0.18 -8.85 3.55
C ASN A 6 0.83 -7.86 4.10
N ILE A 7 0.53 -6.58 3.96
CA ILE A 7 1.38 -5.49 4.47
C ILE A 7 0.56 -4.68 5.47
N VAL A 8 1.13 -4.40 6.62
CA VAL A 8 0.52 -3.53 7.63
C VAL A 8 1.28 -2.21 7.62
N SER A 9 0.56 -1.12 7.45
CA SER A 9 1.12 0.24 7.47
C SER A 9 0.44 1.05 8.57
N PHE A 10 1.22 1.81 9.33
CA PHE A 10 0.67 2.64 10.40
C PHE A 10 -0.03 3.90 9.89
N ASN A 11 0.14 4.22 8.61
CA ASN A 11 -0.55 5.33 7.96
C ASN A 11 -0.98 4.90 6.58
N VAL A 12 -1.96 5.61 6.00
CA VAL A 12 -2.30 5.43 4.60
C VAL A 12 -1.09 5.90 3.77
N PRO A 13 -0.47 5.01 2.95
CA PRO A 13 0.80 5.35 2.27
C PRO A 13 0.61 6.18 1.00
N TRP A 14 -0.41 6.98 0.95
CA TRP A 14 -0.69 7.89 -0.17
C TRP A 14 -1.28 9.19 0.35
N PRO A 15 -0.88 10.35 -0.13
CA PRO A 15 0.23 10.55 -1.07
C PRO A 15 1.58 10.23 -0.43
N ALA A 16 2.53 9.78 -1.26
CA ALA A 16 3.87 9.40 -0.81
C ALA A 16 4.74 10.65 -0.66
N ASN A 17 4.51 11.43 0.38
CA ASN A 17 5.08 12.77 0.52
C ASN A 17 5.99 12.95 1.74
N TYR A 18 6.27 11.88 2.49
CA TYR A 18 7.29 11.94 3.54
C TYR A 18 7.83 10.53 3.82
N GLY A 19 8.99 10.47 4.49
CA GLY A 19 9.88 9.33 4.61
C GLY A 19 9.26 7.94 4.76
N GLY A 20 8.57 7.68 5.90
CA GLY A 20 8.01 6.36 6.17
C GLY A 20 6.93 5.94 5.18
N VAL A 21 6.12 6.90 4.75
CA VAL A 21 5.04 6.66 3.77
C VAL A 21 5.64 6.37 2.39
N ILE A 22 6.68 7.09 2.01
CA ILE A 22 7.37 6.91 0.73
C ILE A 22 7.92 5.49 0.62
N ASP A 23 8.59 5.01 1.67
CA ASP A 23 9.17 3.66 1.69
C ASP A 23 8.10 2.58 1.50
N VAL A 24 6.98 2.69 2.21
CA VAL A 24 5.89 1.73 2.11
C VAL A 24 5.28 1.76 0.71
N PHE A 25 5.04 2.94 0.17
CA PHE A 25 4.43 3.08 -1.15
C PHE A 25 5.30 2.48 -2.24
N TYR A 26 6.60 2.78 -2.25
CA TYR A 26 7.49 2.24 -3.27
C TYR A 26 7.69 0.74 -3.15
N LYS A 27 7.65 0.21 -1.94
CA LYS A 27 7.68 -1.24 -1.72
C LYS A 27 6.46 -1.90 -2.36
N ILE A 28 5.26 -1.34 -2.14
CA ILE A 28 4.03 -1.84 -2.72
C ILE A 28 4.10 -1.79 -4.24
N LYS A 29 4.56 -0.67 -4.78
CA LYS A 29 4.68 -0.49 -6.23
C LYS A 29 5.64 -1.51 -6.84
N ALA A 30 6.78 -1.73 -6.21
CA ALA A 30 7.76 -2.70 -6.69
C ALA A 30 7.20 -4.12 -6.69
N LEU A 31 6.47 -4.50 -5.64
CA LEU A 31 5.82 -5.81 -5.56
C LEU A 31 4.76 -5.96 -6.64
N HIS A 32 3.97 -4.92 -6.86
CA HIS A 32 2.97 -4.92 -7.93
C HIS A 32 3.61 -5.15 -9.30
N ASP A 33 4.74 -4.48 -9.56
CA ASP A 33 5.43 -4.56 -10.84
C ASP A 33 5.98 -5.95 -11.14
N ILE A 34 6.27 -6.74 -10.12
CA ILE A 34 6.74 -8.12 -10.28
C ILE A 34 5.62 -9.16 -10.15
N GLY A 35 4.38 -8.73 -10.12
CA GLY A 35 3.23 -9.62 -10.14
C GLY A 35 2.76 -10.15 -8.79
N VAL A 36 3.24 -9.59 -7.69
CA VAL A 36 2.79 -9.97 -6.35
C VAL A 36 1.48 -9.24 -6.03
N LYS A 37 0.49 -9.98 -5.55
CA LYS A 37 -0.79 -9.40 -5.12
C LYS A 37 -0.64 -8.88 -3.69
N VAL A 38 -0.70 -7.58 -3.53
CA VAL A 38 -0.56 -6.95 -2.20
C VAL A 38 -1.91 -6.74 -1.57
N ILE A 39 -2.05 -7.16 -0.32
CA ILE A 39 -3.22 -6.87 0.51
C ILE A 39 -2.73 -5.92 1.60
N LEU A 40 -3.17 -4.68 1.52
CA LEU A 40 -2.70 -3.62 2.41
C LEU A 40 -3.68 -3.40 3.56
N HIS A 41 -3.15 -3.39 4.78
CA HIS A 41 -3.89 -3.03 5.97
C HIS A 41 -3.29 -1.75 6.51
N CYS A 42 -4.04 -0.66 6.55
CA CYS A 42 -3.51 0.61 7.03
C CYS A 42 -4.45 1.29 8.02
N PHE A 43 -3.88 2.16 8.85
CA PHE A 43 -4.62 2.93 9.83
C PHE A 43 -4.76 4.36 9.34
N GLU A 44 -5.94 4.94 9.56
CA GLU A 44 -6.24 6.31 9.12
C GLU A 44 -5.87 7.33 10.19
N TYR A 45 -4.59 7.54 10.39
CA TYR A 45 -4.13 8.56 11.36
C TYR A 45 -4.03 9.93 10.69
N GLY A 46 -5.19 10.58 10.53
CA GLY A 46 -5.25 11.91 9.96
C GLY A 46 -5.03 11.98 8.44
N ARG A 47 -4.94 10.83 7.77
CA ARG A 47 -4.81 10.79 6.31
C ARG A 47 -6.08 10.17 5.72
N PRO A 48 -6.60 10.72 4.61
CA PRO A 48 -7.80 10.17 3.99
C PRO A 48 -7.54 8.84 3.29
N GLN A 49 -8.60 8.10 3.03
CA GLN A 49 -8.52 6.93 2.18
C GLN A 49 -8.08 7.34 0.78
N ALA A 50 -7.27 6.51 0.13
CA ALA A 50 -6.69 6.83 -1.16
C ALA A 50 -6.99 5.74 -2.18
N LYS A 51 -7.85 6.05 -3.14
CA LYS A 51 -8.22 5.12 -4.22
C LYS A 51 -7.02 4.76 -5.08
N GLU A 52 -6.04 5.63 -5.17
CA GLU A 52 -4.82 5.41 -5.94
C GLU A 52 -4.08 4.14 -5.52
N LEU A 53 -4.18 3.76 -4.25
CA LEU A 53 -3.56 2.54 -3.75
C LEU A 53 -4.15 1.28 -4.37
N GLU A 54 -5.41 1.32 -4.78
CA GLU A 54 -6.07 0.17 -5.40
C GLU A 54 -5.48 -0.16 -6.78
N ASN A 55 -4.75 0.77 -7.39
CA ASN A 55 -4.03 0.52 -8.64
C ASN A 55 -2.83 -0.41 -8.44
N TYR A 56 -2.33 -0.52 -7.21
CA TYR A 56 -1.13 -1.30 -6.88
C TYR A 56 -1.42 -2.44 -5.92
N CYS A 57 -2.58 -2.42 -5.28
CA CYS A 57 -2.97 -3.43 -4.29
C CYS A 57 -4.20 -4.17 -4.78
N GLU A 58 -4.27 -5.46 -4.49
CA GLU A 58 -5.48 -6.23 -4.78
C GLU A 58 -6.61 -5.81 -3.85
N LYS A 59 -6.27 -5.50 -2.59
CA LYS A 59 -7.23 -5.07 -1.59
C LYS A 59 -6.57 -4.12 -0.61
N VAL A 60 -7.30 -3.09 -0.20
CA VAL A 60 -6.86 -2.15 0.83
C VAL A 60 -7.89 -2.12 1.94
N TYR A 61 -7.46 -2.38 3.16
CA TYR A 61 -8.29 -2.29 4.37
C TYR A 61 -7.86 -1.07 5.18
N TYR A 62 -8.83 -0.28 5.57
CA TYR A 62 -8.60 0.95 6.36
C TYR A 62 -9.07 0.77 7.79
#